data_17e50c47c4a88d255a0addf3248ac903
#
_entry.id   17e50c47c4a88d255a0addf3248ac903
#
_cell.length_a   1.000
_cell.length_b   1.000
_cell.length_c   1.000
_cell.angle_alpha   90.00
_cell.angle_beta   90.00
_cell.angle_gamma   90.00
#
_symmetry.space_group_name_H-M   'P 1'
#
loop_
_entity.id
_entity.type
_entity.pdbx_description
1 polymer ?
#
loop_
_entity_poly.entity_id
_entity_poly.type
_entity_poly.pdbx_seq_one_letter_code
_entity_poly.pdbx_strand_id
1 'polypeptide(L)'
;MPRLTVEGFGTVEVENGKRLVLAIEQDATVDVLHACGGNARCTTCRVEFIEGEPSRMTVAERQVLAAKGAVNVRLSCQIVCDHDMSVRAISRLEGSGRPDPGPQPAPDITPAPEWTAVSDAGSVDEWSARDIP
;
A
#
# COMPACT_ATOMS: atom_id res chain seq x y z
N MET A 1 -19.79 -3.50 -2.27
CA MET A 1 -18.57 -2.70 -2.53
C MET A 1 -17.97 -2.29 -1.21
N PRO A 2 -16.67 -2.55 -0.99
CA PRO A 2 -16.02 -2.13 0.26
C PRO A 2 -15.99 -0.61 0.40
N ARG A 3 -15.90 -0.15 1.63
CA ARG A 3 -15.78 1.27 1.94
C ARG A 3 -14.35 1.58 2.32
N LEU A 4 -13.80 2.62 1.70
CA LEU A 4 -12.47 3.12 2.01
C LEU A 4 -12.59 4.47 2.68
N THR A 5 -12.05 4.59 3.89
CA THR A 5 -11.93 5.86 4.60
C THR A 5 -10.47 6.29 4.52
N VAL A 6 -10.24 7.50 4.02
CA VAL A 6 -8.91 8.12 4.06
C VAL A 6 -8.98 9.26 5.07
N GLU A 7 -8.19 9.17 6.12
CA GLU A 7 -8.22 10.15 7.20
C GLU A 7 -8.03 11.57 6.66
N GLY A 8 -8.92 12.47 7.03
CA GLY A 8 -8.91 13.85 6.58
C GLY A 8 -9.62 14.09 5.24
N PHE A 9 -10.04 13.04 4.53
CA PHE A 9 -10.64 13.15 3.20
C PHE A 9 -12.03 12.52 3.10
N GLY A 10 -12.41 11.66 4.03
CA GLY A 10 -13.74 11.07 4.05
C GLY A 10 -13.78 9.62 3.61
N THR A 11 -15.01 9.12 3.40
CA THR A 11 -15.26 7.72 3.06
C THR A 11 -15.89 7.62 1.67
N VAL A 12 -15.42 6.66 0.88
CA VAL A 12 -15.93 6.38 -0.46
C VAL A 12 -16.18 4.90 -0.63
N GLU A 13 -17.08 4.54 -1.53
CA GLU A 13 -17.26 3.16 -1.94
C GLU A 13 -16.29 2.85 -3.08
N VAL A 14 -15.71 1.65 -3.04
CA VAL A 14 -14.67 1.22 -3.97
C VAL A 14 -15.08 -0.09 -4.60
N GLU A 15 -14.77 -0.26 -5.89
CA GLU A 15 -14.99 -1.53 -6.56
C GLU A 15 -14.19 -2.63 -5.86
N ASN A 16 -14.85 -3.77 -5.61
CA ASN A 16 -14.21 -4.90 -4.94
C ASN A 16 -13.01 -5.39 -5.74
N GLY A 17 -11.86 -5.51 -5.08
CA GLY A 17 -10.63 -5.97 -5.71
C GLY A 17 -9.79 -4.88 -6.36
N LYS A 18 -10.21 -3.62 -6.30
CA LYS A 18 -9.42 -2.51 -6.86
C LYS A 18 -8.15 -2.30 -6.01
N ARG A 19 -7.03 -1.99 -6.67
CA ARG A 19 -5.79 -1.69 -5.95
C ARG A 19 -6.00 -0.48 -5.04
N LEU A 20 -5.50 -0.58 -3.81
CA LEU A 20 -5.69 0.48 -2.83
C LEU A 20 -5.11 1.82 -3.29
N VAL A 21 -3.92 1.83 -3.91
CA VAL A 21 -3.32 3.07 -4.43
C VAL A 21 -4.24 3.76 -5.43
N LEU A 22 -4.88 3.01 -6.31
CA LEU A 22 -5.81 3.57 -7.29
C LEU A 22 -7.11 4.04 -6.64
N ALA A 23 -7.59 3.30 -5.64
CA ALA A 23 -8.78 3.70 -4.90
C ALA A 23 -8.54 5.03 -4.17
N ILE A 24 -7.38 5.19 -3.55
CA ILE A 24 -7.01 6.44 -2.87
C ILE A 24 -6.95 7.59 -3.87
N GLU A 25 -6.29 7.37 -5.00
CA GLU A 25 -6.10 8.43 -6.00
C GLU A 25 -7.38 8.76 -6.76
N GLN A 26 -8.09 7.74 -7.24
CA GLN A 26 -9.22 7.93 -8.16
C GLN A 26 -10.55 8.10 -7.45
N ASP A 27 -10.81 7.31 -6.41
CA ASP A 27 -12.11 7.32 -5.74
C ASP A 27 -12.12 8.33 -4.58
N ALA A 28 -11.09 8.33 -3.76
CA ALA A 28 -10.97 9.29 -2.66
C ALA A 28 -10.38 10.63 -3.11
N THR A 29 -9.86 10.70 -4.31
CA THR A 29 -9.24 11.91 -4.90
C THR A 29 -8.12 12.49 -4.04
N VAL A 30 -7.31 11.61 -3.47
CA VAL A 30 -6.14 11.98 -2.67
C VAL A 30 -4.88 11.86 -3.53
N ASP A 31 -4.03 12.85 -3.47
CA ASP A 31 -2.80 12.95 -4.26
C ASP A 31 -1.65 12.12 -3.68
N VAL A 32 -1.91 10.85 -3.41
CA VAL A 32 -0.91 9.92 -2.89
C VAL A 32 0.23 9.75 -3.89
N LEU A 33 1.47 9.70 -3.38
CA LEU A 33 2.64 9.48 -4.24
C LEU A 33 2.75 8.00 -4.63
N HIS A 34 3.23 7.76 -5.85
CA HIS A 34 3.53 6.42 -6.36
C HIS A 34 4.70 6.51 -7.36
N ALA A 35 5.85 6.96 -6.86
CA ALA A 35 6.99 7.34 -7.71
C ALA A 35 7.50 6.21 -8.61
N CYS A 36 7.35 4.95 -8.20
CA CYS A 36 7.76 3.81 -9.03
C CYS A 36 6.63 3.28 -9.94
N GLY A 37 5.48 3.97 -9.99
CA GLY A 37 4.34 3.49 -10.77
C GLY A 37 3.65 2.28 -10.18
N GLY A 38 3.77 2.07 -8.87
CA GLY A 38 3.09 0.97 -8.19
C GLY A 38 3.80 -0.37 -8.31
N ASN A 39 5.10 -0.40 -8.54
CA ASN A 39 5.86 -1.62 -8.79
C ASN A 39 6.63 -2.14 -7.57
N ALA A 40 6.28 -1.67 -6.36
CA ALA A 40 6.93 -2.08 -5.11
C ALA A 40 8.44 -1.85 -5.11
N ARG A 41 8.90 -0.74 -5.71
CA ARG A 41 10.32 -0.38 -5.75
C ARG A 41 10.67 0.77 -4.84
N CYS A 42 9.66 1.51 -4.39
CA CYS A 42 9.82 2.64 -3.49
C CYS A 42 8.78 2.53 -2.38
N THR A 43 8.77 3.48 -1.46
CA THR A 43 7.81 3.48 -0.36
C THR A 43 6.91 4.72 -0.40
N THR A 44 6.83 5.42 -1.54
CA THR A 44 6.08 6.67 -1.60
C THR A 44 4.57 6.47 -1.53
N CYS A 45 4.07 5.29 -1.89
CA CYS A 45 2.63 4.98 -1.78
C CYS A 45 2.23 4.46 -0.39
N ARG A 46 3.10 4.60 0.61
CA ARG A 46 2.86 4.06 1.95
C ARG A 46 1.66 4.69 2.64
N VAL A 47 0.98 3.85 3.40
CA VAL A 47 -0.15 4.27 4.22
C VAL A 47 -0.01 3.65 5.61
N GLU A 48 -0.64 4.29 6.60
CA GLU A 48 -0.85 3.69 7.91
C GLU A 48 -2.28 3.19 7.96
N PHE A 49 -2.49 1.96 8.47
CA PHE A 49 -3.84 1.45 8.66
C PHE A 49 -4.37 1.86 10.02
N ILE A 50 -5.58 2.42 10.01
CA ILE A 50 -6.33 2.73 11.22
C ILE A 50 -7.22 1.53 11.55
N GLU A 51 -7.87 0.97 10.53
CA GLU A 51 -8.69 -0.24 10.65
C GLU A 51 -8.63 -1.03 9.35
N GLY A 52 -8.82 -2.33 9.44
CA GLY A 52 -8.97 -3.18 8.28
C GLY A 52 -7.68 -3.55 7.57
N GLU A 53 -6.57 -3.53 8.28
CA GLU A 53 -5.30 -3.95 7.67
C GLU A 53 -5.42 -5.40 7.20
N PRO A 54 -5.09 -5.70 5.92
CA PRO A 54 -5.12 -7.07 5.43
C PRO A 54 -4.16 -7.96 6.19
N SER A 55 -4.55 -9.21 6.42
CA SER A 55 -3.71 -10.18 7.10
C SER A 55 -2.62 -10.76 6.21
N ARG A 56 -2.66 -10.47 4.92
CA ARG A 56 -1.65 -10.90 3.95
C ARG A 56 -0.98 -9.71 3.29
N MET A 57 0.22 -9.95 2.77
CA MET A 57 0.94 -8.96 1.97
C MET A 57 1.70 -9.67 0.86
N THR A 58 2.10 -8.93 -0.18
CA THR A 58 2.94 -9.52 -1.21
C THR A 58 4.37 -9.67 -0.68
N VAL A 59 5.07 -10.65 -1.21
CA VAL A 59 6.49 -10.84 -0.91
C VAL A 59 7.28 -9.60 -1.32
N ALA A 60 6.93 -8.99 -2.46
CA ALA A 60 7.58 -7.76 -2.93
C ALA A 60 7.44 -6.62 -1.90
N GLU A 61 6.25 -6.44 -1.34
CA GLU A 61 6.02 -5.43 -0.29
C GLU A 61 6.90 -5.71 0.93
N ARG A 62 6.90 -6.95 1.39
CA ARG A 62 7.71 -7.34 2.55
C ARG A 62 9.18 -7.04 2.35
N GLN A 63 9.71 -7.38 1.18
CA GLN A 63 11.12 -7.15 0.85
C GLN A 63 11.48 -5.67 0.84
N VAL A 64 10.63 -4.85 0.25
CA VAL A 64 10.87 -3.40 0.18
C VAL A 64 10.79 -2.76 1.56
N LEU A 65 9.77 -3.10 2.35
CA LEU A 65 9.63 -2.56 3.70
C LEU A 65 10.84 -2.94 4.58
N ALA A 66 11.28 -4.19 4.49
CA ALA A 66 12.45 -4.65 5.24
C ALA A 66 13.72 -3.94 4.78
N ALA A 67 13.94 -3.80 3.47
CA ALA A 67 15.12 -3.15 2.92
C ALA A 67 15.20 -1.67 3.29
N LYS A 68 14.05 -1.01 3.44
CA LYS A 68 13.98 0.41 3.82
C LYS A 68 13.89 0.62 5.33
N GLY A 69 13.79 -0.45 6.12
CA GLY A 69 13.58 -0.34 7.56
C GLY A 69 12.26 0.32 7.92
N ALA A 70 11.28 0.23 7.06
CA ALA A 70 9.96 0.84 7.27
C ALA A 70 9.12 -0.05 8.17
N VAL A 71 8.54 0.53 9.22
CA VAL A 71 7.68 -0.18 10.17
C VAL A 71 6.35 0.55 10.32
N ASN A 72 5.30 -0.21 10.65
CA ASN A 72 3.95 0.33 10.89
C ASN A 72 3.35 1.02 9.67
N VAL A 73 3.82 0.69 8.48
CA VAL A 73 3.27 1.20 7.22
C VAL A 73 3.06 0.04 6.24
N ARG A 74 2.17 0.25 5.28
CA ARG A 74 1.91 -0.69 4.22
C ARG A 74 2.01 0.04 2.87
N LEU A 75 2.34 -0.71 1.82
CA LEU A 75 2.41 -0.15 0.47
C LEU A 75 1.04 -0.28 -0.20
N SER A 76 0.37 0.83 -0.45
CA SER A 76 -0.96 0.82 -1.06
C SER A 76 -0.97 0.22 -2.47
N CYS A 77 0.17 0.22 -3.16
CA CYS A 77 0.27 -0.38 -4.49
C CYS A 77 0.23 -1.92 -4.46
N GLN A 78 0.40 -2.53 -3.28
CA GLN A 78 0.44 -3.98 -3.12
C GLN A 78 -0.77 -4.53 -2.38
N ILE A 79 -1.83 -3.75 -2.25
CA ILE A 79 -3.05 -4.11 -1.52
C ILE A 79 -4.25 -3.98 -2.45
N VAL A 80 -5.20 -4.89 -2.31
CA VAL A 80 -6.50 -4.79 -2.98
C VAL A 80 -7.59 -4.49 -1.96
N CYS A 81 -8.59 -3.72 -2.37
CA CYS A 81 -9.73 -3.38 -1.54
C CYS A 81 -10.79 -4.46 -1.67
N ASP A 82 -10.77 -5.45 -0.80
CA ASP A 82 -11.73 -6.53 -0.77
C ASP A 82 -12.55 -6.57 0.52
N HIS A 83 -12.37 -5.57 1.37
CA HIS A 83 -13.15 -5.36 2.60
C HIS A 83 -13.01 -3.90 3.02
N ASP A 84 -13.76 -3.48 4.02
CA ASP A 84 -13.69 -2.11 4.51
C ASP A 84 -12.33 -1.80 5.11
N MET A 85 -11.77 -0.64 4.77
CA MET A 85 -10.46 -0.19 5.21
C MET A 85 -10.50 1.27 5.63
N SER A 86 -9.67 1.62 6.62
CA SER A 86 -9.46 2.99 7.04
C SER A 86 -7.97 3.24 7.10
N VAL A 87 -7.48 4.23 6.35
CA VAL A 87 -6.05 4.48 6.20
C VAL A 87 -5.73 5.96 6.30
N ARG A 88 -4.45 6.24 6.55
CA ARG A 88 -3.86 7.57 6.44
C ARG A 88 -2.80 7.55 5.34
N ALA A 89 -2.92 8.43 4.34
CA ALA A 89 -1.90 8.60 3.32
C ALA A 89 -0.72 9.38 3.92
N ILE A 90 0.47 8.79 3.87
CA ILE A 90 1.65 9.38 4.51
C ILE A 90 2.37 10.34 3.57
N SER A 91 2.56 9.94 2.32
CA SER A 91 3.31 10.72 1.35
C SER A 91 2.37 11.20 0.25
N ARG A 92 2.19 12.52 0.18
CA ARG A 92 1.31 13.16 -0.78
C ARG A 92 2.12 14.07 -1.70
N LEU A 93 1.55 14.35 -2.89
CA LEU A 93 2.16 15.27 -3.84
C LEU A 93 2.28 16.66 -3.24
N GLU A 94 1.23 17.13 -2.57
CA GLU A 94 1.26 18.40 -1.89
C GLU A 94 2.33 18.40 -0.80
N GLY A 95 3.21 19.37 -0.85
CA GLY A 95 4.31 19.48 0.10
C GLY A 95 5.53 18.61 -0.22
N SER A 96 5.48 17.80 -1.27
CA SER A 96 6.59 16.92 -1.63
C SER A 96 7.69 17.61 -2.46
N GLY A 97 7.35 18.71 -3.11
CA GLY A 97 8.25 19.36 -4.06
C GLY A 97 8.36 18.65 -5.41
N ARG A 98 7.59 17.59 -5.62
CA ARG A 98 7.60 16.85 -6.89
C ARG A 98 6.63 17.47 -7.89
N PRO A 99 6.90 17.37 -9.21
CA PRO A 99 6.00 17.91 -10.24
C PRO A 99 4.74 17.08 -10.43
N ASP A 100 4.78 15.77 -10.13
CA ASP A 100 3.65 14.87 -10.27
C ASP A 100 3.83 13.67 -9.33
N PRO A 101 2.77 12.87 -9.10
CA PRO A 101 2.84 11.75 -8.14
C PRO A 101 3.62 10.54 -8.65
N GLY A 102 3.99 10.50 -9.92
CA GLY A 102 4.68 9.40 -10.55
C GLY A 102 3.86 8.75 -11.66
N PRO A 103 4.43 7.75 -12.35
CA PRO A 103 3.72 7.04 -13.41
C PRO A 103 2.43 6.40 -12.90
N GLN A 104 1.42 6.32 -13.76
CA GLN A 104 0.13 5.74 -13.40
C GLN A 104 0.28 4.24 -13.11
N PRO A 105 -0.13 3.77 -11.92
CA PRO A 105 -0.12 2.34 -11.62
C PRO A 105 -1.07 1.57 -12.51
N ALA A 106 -0.70 0.33 -12.86
CA ALA A 106 -1.56 -0.57 -13.62
C ALA A 106 -2.79 -0.98 -12.78
N PRO A 107 -3.88 -1.43 -13.41
CA PRO A 107 -5.06 -1.90 -12.67
C PRO A 107 -4.77 -3.08 -11.75
N ASP A 108 -3.89 -3.97 -12.16
CA ASP A 108 -3.50 -5.14 -11.36
C ASP A 108 -2.19 -4.91 -10.64
N ILE A 109 -2.01 -5.62 -9.52
CA ILE A 109 -0.77 -5.51 -8.74
C ILE A 109 0.43 -5.92 -9.59
N THR A 110 1.46 -5.07 -9.59
CA THR A 110 2.74 -5.33 -10.24
C THR A 110 3.87 -5.16 -9.23
N PRO A 111 4.89 -6.02 -9.27
CA PRO A 111 4.99 -7.26 -10.03
C PRO A 111 3.88 -8.25 -9.67
N ALA A 112 3.75 -9.35 -10.43
CA ALA A 112 2.74 -10.37 -10.16
C ALA A 112 2.82 -10.79 -8.69
N PRO A 113 1.70 -10.75 -7.94
CA PRO A 113 1.75 -10.92 -6.49
C PRO A 113 2.05 -12.35 -6.07
N GLU A 114 2.91 -12.49 -5.09
CA GLU A 114 3.09 -13.70 -4.31
C GLU A 114 2.69 -13.34 -2.89
N TRP A 115 1.75 -14.06 -2.31
CA TRP A 115 1.16 -13.69 -1.04
C TRP A 115 1.81 -14.38 0.16
N THR A 116 1.96 -13.67 1.24
CA THR A 116 2.47 -14.18 2.51
C THR A 116 1.68 -13.54 3.66
N ALA A 117 1.80 -14.08 4.86
CA ALA A 117 1.11 -13.53 6.02
C ALA A 117 1.85 -12.32 6.58
N VAL A 118 1.10 -11.30 6.99
CA VAL A 118 1.66 -10.11 7.62
C VAL A 118 2.41 -10.47 8.89
N SER A 119 1.90 -11.43 9.66
CA SER A 119 2.55 -11.87 10.90
C SER A 119 3.97 -12.37 10.69
N ASP A 120 4.27 -12.91 9.50
CA ASP A 120 5.62 -13.34 9.17
C ASP A 120 6.53 -12.15 8.89
N ALA A 121 5.98 -11.06 8.37
CA ALA A 121 6.72 -9.83 8.10
C ALA A 121 6.86 -8.96 9.34
N GLY A 122 6.03 -9.15 10.35
CA GLY A 122 6.02 -8.35 11.56
C GLY A 122 7.24 -8.53 12.44
N SER A 123 8.00 -9.61 12.25
CA SER A 123 9.24 -9.87 12.98
C SER A 123 10.37 -10.05 11.99
N VAL A 124 11.25 -9.06 11.90
CA VAL A 124 12.37 -9.09 10.97
C VAL A 124 13.30 -10.25 11.28
N ASP A 125 13.62 -10.48 12.55
CA ASP A 125 14.52 -11.57 12.95
C ASP A 125 13.90 -12.93 12.65
N GLU A 126 12.65 -13.12 12.98
CA GLU A 126 11.93 -14.35 12.71
C GLU A 126 11.81 -14.58 11.21
N TRP A 127 11.51 -13.53 10.48
CA TRP A 127 11.43 -13.61 9.02
C TRP A 127 12.76 -14.01 8.40
N SER A 128 13.86 -13.40 8.83
CA SER A 128 15.19 -13.71 8.32
C SER A 128 15.57 -15.17 8.61
N ALA A 129 15.20 -15.69 9.77
CA ALA A 129 15.52 -17.06 10.15
C ALA A 129 14.72 -18.09 9.34
N ARG A 130 13.47 -17.76 8.98
CA ARG A 130 12.59 -18.70 8.28
C ARG A 130 12.66 -18.61 6.77
N ASP A 131 12.77 -17.40 6.23
CA ASP A 131 12.64 -17.19 4.80
C ASP A 131 13.97 -17.23 4.06
N ILE A 132 15.04 -17.28 4.79
CA ILE A 132 16.37 -17.51 4.22
C ILE A 132 16.66 -18.99 4.37
N PRO A 133 16.57 -19.73 3.28
CA PRO A 133 16.81 -21.16 3.30
C PRO A 133 18.25 -21.50 3.72
#